data_8606ebbf49d4f18f31ebdb1f83bbdc17
#
_entry.id   8606ebbf49d4f18f31ebdb1f83bbdc17
#
_cell.length_a   1.000
_cell.length_b   1.000
_cell.length_c   1.000
_cell.angle_alpha   90.00
_cell.angle_beta   90.00
_cell.angle_gamma   90.00
#
_symmetry.space_group_name_H-M   'P 1'
#
loop_
_entity.id
_entity.type
_entity.pdbx_description
1 polymer ?
#
loop_
_entity_poly.entity_id
_entity_poly.type
_entity_poly.pdbx_seq_one_letter_code
_entity_poly.pdbx_strand_id
1 'polypeptide(L)' 'MAVIRLTKENFQAEVMQADKPVLIDFYADWCGPCQMVSPIVDEIAGERSDIKVCNCLLYTF' A
#
# COMPACT_ATOMS: atom_id res chain seq x y z
N MET A 1 -3.98 -10.18 6.19
CA MET A 1 -4.71 -9.13 5.46
C MET A 1 -4.07 -8.90 4.11
N ALA A 2 -4.87 -8.68 3.10
CA ALA A 2 -4.34 -8.38 1.78
C ALA A 2 -3.89 -6.92 1.71
N VAL A 3 -2.87 -6.64 0.90
CA VAL A 3 -2.45 -5.28 0.60
C VAL A 3 -3.41 -4.69 -0.42
N ILE A 4 -3.92 -3.50 -0.15
CA ILE A 4 -4.87 -2.82 -1.02
C ILE A 4 -4.11 -2.02 -2.06
N ARG A 5 -4.41 -2.28 -3.34
CA ARG A 5 -3.81 -1.53 -4.44
C ARG A 5 -4.55 -0.21 -4.61
N LEU A 6 -3.84 0.91 -4.45
CA LEU A 6 -4.43 2.22 -4.59
C LEU A 6 -4.49 2.68 -6.04
N THR A 7 -5.61 3.31 -6.38
CA THR A 7 -5.83 3.95 -7.68
C THR A 7 -6.41 5.34 -7.43
N LYS A 8 -6.53 6.13 -8.49
CA LYS A 8 -7.19 7.44 -8.35
C LYS A 8 -8.63 7.29 -7.86
N GLU A 9 -9.29 6.22 -8.27
CA GLU A 9 -10.69 5.99 -7.97
C GLU A 9 -10.92 5.61 -6.51
N ASN A 10 -9.98 4.88 -5.89
CA ASN A 10 -10.19 4.38 -4.52
C ASN A 10 -9.37 5.10 -3.46
N PHE A 11 -8.46 6.00 -3.84
CA PHE A 11 -7.54 6.64 -2.90
C PHE A 11 -8.29 7.34 -1.77
N GLN A 12 -9.30 8.14 -2.11
CA GLN A 12 -10.03 8.88 -1.11
C GLN A 12 -10.74 7.95 -0.13
N ALA A 13 -11.41 6.93 -0.62
CA ALA A 13 -12.14 6.00 0.22
C ALA A 13 -11.21 5.16 1.09
N GLU A 14 -10.07 4.71 0.53
CA GLU A 14 -9.18 3.80 1.23
C GLU A 14 -8.23 4.51 2.18
N VAL A 15 -7.83 5.74 1.87
CA VAL A 15 -6.82 6.46 2.65
C VAL A 15 -7.45 7.61 3.44
N MET A 16 -8.15 8.51 2.75
CA MET A 16 -8.65 9.72 3.39
C MET A 16 -9.79 9.43 4.36
N GLN A 17 -10.56 8.39 4.11
CA GLN A 17 -11.70 7.99 4.96
C GLN A 17 -11.38 6.78 5.82
N ALA A 18 -10.10 6.41 5.94
CA ALA A 18 -9.70 5.28 6.76
C ALA A 18 -9.95 5.57 8.24
N ASP A 19 -10.37 4.56 8.98
CA ASP A 19 -10.64 4.67 10.40
C ASP A 19 -9.46 4.21 11.27
N LYS A 20 -8.33 3.86 10.63
CA LYS A 20 -7.11 3.44 11.31
C LYS A 20 -5.90 3.91 10.52
N PRO A 21 -4.69 3.88 11.12
CA PRO A 21 -3.49 4.32 10.40
C PRO A 21 -3.26 3.55 9.11
N VAL A 22 -2.77 4.23 8.10
CA VAL A 22 -2.55 3.66 6.77
C VAL A 22 -1.06 3.69 6.46
N LEU A 23 -0.51 2.53 6.13
CA LEU A 23 0.85 2.40 5.61
C LEU A 23 0.75 2.29 4.08
N ILE A 24 1.42 3.20 3.38
CA ILE A 24 1.41 3.21 1.92
C ILE A 24 2.79 2.89 1.39
N ASP A 25 2.91 1.84 0.57
CA ASP A 25 4.13 1.48 -0.13
C ASP A 25 4.05 2.08 -1.54
N PHE A 26 4.84 3.13 -1.79
CA PHE A 26 4.95 3.72 -3.12
C PHE A 26 6.03 2.99 -3.92
N TYR A 27 5.68 2.53 -5.10
CA TYR A 27 6.61 1.75 -5.92
C TYR A 27 6.47 2.10 -7.40
N ALA A 28 7.46 1.65 -8.19
CA ALA A 28 7.42 1.78 -9.63
C ALA A 28 8.01 0.51 -10.26
N ASP A 29 7.52 0.14 -11.43
CA ASP A 29 7.97 -1.09 -12.10
C ASP A 29 9.48 -1.08 -12.42
N TRP A 30 10.02 0.12 -12.66
CA TRP A 30 11.45 0.29 -12.97
C TRP A 30 12.33 0.37 -11.74
N CYS A 31 11.77 0.29 -10.55
CA CYS A 31 12.51 0.46 -9.30
C CYS A 31 12.88 -0.92 -8.74
N GLY A 32 14.15 -1.31 -8.87
CA GLY A 32 14.63 -2.57 -8.33
C GLY A 32 14.48 -2.69 -6.82
N PRO A 33 14.94 -1.68 -6.02
CA PRO A 33 14.78 -1.72 -4.57
C PRO A 33 13.33 -1.83 -4.09
N CYS A 34 12.39 -1.29 -4.84
CA CYS A 34 10.97 -1.39 -4.49
C CYS A 34 10.50 -2.84 -4.46
N GLN A 35 11.04 -3.67 -5.34
CA GLN A 35 10.69 -5.09 -5.39
C GLN A 35 11.19 -5.86 -4.17
N MET A 36 12.22 -5.36 -3.51
CA MET A 36 12.73 -5.95 -2.28
C MET A 36 11.89 -5.58 -1.08
N VAL A 37 11.23 -4.43 -1.13
CA VAL A 37 10.38 -3.93 -0.04
C VAL A 37 8.99 -4.56 -0.08
N SER A 38 8.46 -4.86 -1.26
CA SER A 38 7.11 -5.38 -1.41
C SER A 38 6.83 -6.64 -0.59
N PRO A 39 7.73 -7.66 -0.55
CA PRO A 39 7.51 -8.82 0.31
C PRO A 39 7.45 -8.47 1.78
N ILE A 40 8.23 -7.48 2.21
CA ILE A 40 8.23 -7.02 3.61
C ILE A 40 6.90 -6.36 3.93
N VAL A 41 6.38 -5.55 3.03
CA VAL A 41 5.09 -4.88 3.21
C VAL A 41 3.96 -5.92 3.27
N ASP A 42 4.01 -6.95 2.43
CA ASP A 42 3.03 -8.03 2.46
C ASP A 42 3.06 -8.76 3.81
N GLU A 43 4.23 -8.99 4.36
CA GLU A 43 4.39 -9.64 5.65
C GLU A 43 3.81 -8.79 6.77
N ILE A 44 4.04 -7.48 6.74
CA ILE A 44 3.46 -6.56 7.72
C ILE A 44 1.93 -6.60 7.63
N ALA A 45 1.38 -6.62 6.43
CA ALA A 45 -0.06 -6.68 6.24
C ALA A 45 -0.66 -7.95 6.86
N GLY A 46 0.08 -9.06 6.80
CA GLY A 46 -0.36 -10.32 7.39
C GLY A 46 -0.27 -10.33 8.91
N GLU A 47 0.65 -9.57 9.49
CA GLU A 47 0.91 -9.57 10.93
C GLU A 47 0.17 -8.47 11.68
N ARG A 48 -0.16 -7.37 11.03
CA ARG A 48 -0.73 -6.18 11.68
C ARG A 48 -2.15 -5.93 11.20
N SER A 49 -3.11 -6.18 12.08
CA SER A 49 -4.52 -5.87 11.80
C SER A 49 -4.94 -4.50 12.32
N ASP A 50 -4.07 -3.84 13.08
CA ASP A 50 -4.33 -2.52 13.64
C ASP A 50 -4.04 -1.38 12.67
N ILE A 51 -3.51 -1.69 11.49
CA ILE A 51 -3.23 -0.72 10.44
C ILE A 51 -3.78 -1.23 9.11
N LYS A 52 -3.99 -0.29 8.21
CA LYS A 52 -4.37 -0.58 6.82
C LYS A 52 -3.12 -0.49 5.96
N VAL A 53 -2.85 -1.50 5.17
CA VAL A 53 -1.65 -1.55 4.33
C VAL A 53 -2.06 -1.45 2.86
N CYS A 54 -1.46 -0.49 2.16
CA CYS A 54 -1.78 -0.21 0.77
C CYS A 54 -0.50 -0.13 -0.05
N ASN A 55 -0.60 -0.36 -1.35
CA ASN A 55 0.48 -0.05 -2.27
C ASN A 55 -0.02 0.91 -3.35
N CYS A 56 0.89 1.69 -3.92
CA CYS A 56 0.56 2.70 -4.92
C CYS A 56 1.64 2.74 -5.98
N LEU A 57 1.24 2.50 -7.22
CA LEU A 57 2.15 2.59 -8.36
C LEU A 57 2.31 4.06 -8.73
N LEU A 58 3.55 4.57 -8.69
CA LEU A 58 3.82 6.01 -8.75
C LEU A 58 3.26 6.70 -9.99
N TYR A 59 3.33 6.07 -11.14
CA TYR A 59 2.83 6.72 -12.36
C TYR A 59 1.32 6.61 -12.53
N THR A 60 0.61 6.06 -11.58
CA THR A 60 -0.86 6.03 -11.57
C THR A 60 -1.44 7.39 -11.17
N PHE A 61 -0.65 8.17 -10.45
CA PHE A 61 -1.08 9.49 -9.97
C PHE A 61 -0.42 10.63 -10.76
#